data_311186cd26f396619503bb449be3a7a1
#
_entry.id   311186cd26f396619503bb449be3a7a1
#
_cell.length_a   1.000
_cell.length_b   1.000
_cell.length_c   1.000
_cell.angle_alpha   90.00
_cell.angle_beta   90.00
_cell.angle_gamma   90.00
#
_symmetry.space_group_name_H-M   'P 1'
#
loop_
_entity.id
_entity.type
_entity.pdbx_description
1 polymer ?
#
loop_
_entity_poly.entity_id
_entity_poly.type
_entity_poly.pdbx_seq_one_letter_code
_entity_poly.pdbx_strand_id
1 'polypeptide(L)'
;MVRRLLPALNTTPHRHDPHITQGSTVIQSPKVLWGEGLFLRPQHFQQQDAYHEWRLAQVARLMHPYAWGVRHLKVDTDALQTGMLRLLELQVVMPDGELFNAPTEEELPPPVALSDLQQNAGTGAADWVFHLTMAPLRQQGSNMAASREAADTAVRYFRSARQMADTFTDAVQAEVVVLRKSARLQADDTPRGHLVNLPLLRLKRTSTGGFELDQRFLPPSLHIQSSPALFLSLRRLLDVLQAKVDALYGLHREPSKNIIEFRSGDVASFWLLHTASTAFAGLSHLARHTALHPERLFEKLLELAGALMTFSKSFTLADLPAYDHLNPGPGFARLDQIVRELLETVISTRYFAVALHEKVPSFHQGRLDSEQIQVGATQLFLGVTAAMPPAELVEAVPARFKLGAPDDVDKLVLSAMPGVKLVHAPQVPAAVPVRPGCYYFTIEP
;
A
#
# COMPACT_ATOMS: atom_id res chain seq x y z
N MET A 1 -44.32 23.16 -6.91
CA MET A 1 -44.29 21.70 -6.69
C MET A 1 -43.39 21.09 -7.76
N VAL A 2 -42.05 21.01 -7.51
CA VAL A 2 -41.08 20.46 -8.44
C VAL A 2 -40.30 19.41 -7.65
N ARG A 3 -40.58 18.11 -7.88
CA ARG A 3 -39.80 16.98 -7.41
C ARG A 3 -38.57 16.86 -8.30
N ARG A 4 -37.39 17.19 -7.78
CA ARG A 4 -36.13 16.75 -8.35
C ARG A 4 -35.87 15.31 -7.92
N LEU A 5 -35.88 14.39 -8.87
CA LEU A 5 -35.42 13.03 -8.74
C LEU A 5 -33.88 13.07 -8.57
N LEU A 6 -33.39 12.57 -7.45
CA LEU A 6 -31.99 12.21 -7.27
C LEU A 6 -31.65 11.05 -8.22
N PRO A 7 -30.51 11.06 -8.89
CA PRO A 7 -30.10 9.90 -9.68
C PRO A 7 -29.88 8.71 -8.75
N ALA A 8 -30.46 7.57 -9.13
CA ALA A 8 -30.25 6.30 -8.45
C ALA A 8 -28.74 5.98 -8.42
N LEU A 9 -28.22 5.76 -7.23
CA LEU A 9 -26.94 5.12 -7.05
C LEU A 9 -27.01 3.75 -7.76
N ASN A 10 -26.28 3.61 -8.86
CA ASN A 10 -26.04 2.34 -9.52
C ASN A 10 -25.22 1.48 -8.56
N THR A 11 -25.89 0.79 -7.64
CA THR A 11 -25.31 -0.33 -6.93
C THR A 11 -25.18 -1.46 -7.94
N THR A 12 -24.06 -1.51 -8.65
CA THR A 12 -23.60 -2.77 -9.22
C THR A 12 -23.59 -3.77 -8.05
N PRO A 13 -24.26 -4.93 -8.20
CA PRO A 13 -24.21 -5.94 -7.15
C PRO A 13 -22.73 -6.27 -6.92
N HIS A 14 -22.29 -6.17 -5.67
CA HIS A 14 -21.00 -6.68 -5.27
C HIS A 14 -20.86 -8.07 -5.91
N ARG A 15 -19.95 -8.21 -6.86
CA ARG A 15 -19.48 -9.52 -7.28
C ARG A 15 -19.04 -10.18 -5.97
N HIS A 16 -19.80 -11.14 -5.52
CA HIS A 16 -19.34 -12.10 -4.53
C HIS A 16 -17.96 -12.53 -4.99
N ASP A 17 -16.98 -12.32 -4.13
CA ASP A 17 -15.59 -12.68 -4.38
C ASP A 17 -15.57 -14.17 -4.72
N PRO A 18 -15.41 -14.59 -5.98
CA PRO A 18 -15.54 -15.99 -6.37
C PRO A 18 -14.41 -16.85 -5.80
N HIS A 19 -13.40 -16.19 -5.18
CA HIS A 19 -12.25 -16.87 -4.61
C HIS A 19 -12.46 -17.35 -3.16
N ILE A 20 -13.49 -16.87 -2.45
CA ILE A 20 -13.79 -17.35 -1.09
C ILE A 20 -14.68 -18.62 -1.14
N THR A 21 -15.35 -18.87 -2.27
CA THR A 21 -16.33 -19.98 -2.38
C THR A 21 -15.81 -21.27 -3.01
N GLN A 22 -14.58 -21.28 -3.52
CA GLN A 22 -14.01 -22.52 -4.09
C GLN A 22 -12.86 -23.04 -3.23
N GLY A 23 -13.16 -23.96 -2.30
CA GLY A 23 -12.16 -24.90 -1.82
C GLY A 23 -11.99 -25.11 -0.33
N SER A 24 -12.51 -24.31 0.57
CA SER A 24 -12.43 -24.69 1.99
C SER A 24 -13.81 -24.94 2.59
N THR A 25 -14.33 -26.11 2.35
CA THR A 25 -15.39 -26.67 3.20
C THR A 25 -14.75 -26.92 4.57
N VAL A 26 -14.73 -25.88 5.41
CA VAL A 26 -14.44 -26.07 6.83
C VAL A 26 -15.47 -27.09 7.31
N ILE A 27 -15.00 -28.26 7.73
CA ILE A 27 -15.90 -29.35 8.13
C ILE A 27 -16.68 -28.86 9.35
N GLN A 28 -17.97 -28.59 9.15
CA GLN A 28 -18.84 -28.25 10.25
C GLN A 28 -18.97 -29.47 11.15
N SER A 29 -18.43 -29.36 12.37
CA SER A 29 -18.38 -30.48 13.31
C SER A 29 -19.45 -30.29 14.39
N PRO A 30 -20.45 -31.16 14.49
CA PRO A 30 -21.42 -31.09 15.55
C PRO A 30 -20.80 -31.46 16.91
N LYS A 31 -21.39 -30.95 17.98
CA LYS A 31 -20.95 -31.25 19.36
C LYS A 31 -21.18 -32.68 19.72
N VAL A 32 -20.19 -33.33 20.33
CA VAL A 32 -20.34 -34.72 20.87
C VAL A 32 -21.30 -34.70 22.05
N LEU A 33 -22.24 -35.64 22.06
CA LEU A 33 -23.09 -35.90 23.21
C LEU A 33 -22.38 -36.87 24.17
N TRP A 34 -22.03 -36.36 25.32
CA TRP A 34 -21.45 -37.14 26.42
C TRP A 34 -22.58 -37.66 27.33
N GLY A 35 -22.71 -38.97 27.40
CA GLY A 35 -23.74 -39.62 28.25
C GLY A 35 -23.12 -40.73 29.10
N GLU A 36 -23.82 -41.07 30.18
CA GLU A 36 -23.42 -42.17 31.04
C GLU A 36 -23.45 -43.53 30.25
N GLY A 37 -22.44 -44.34 30.46
CA GLY A 37 -22.33 -45.64 29.76
C GLY A 37 -21.79 -45.55 28.33
N LEU A 38 -21.34 -44.38 27.84
CA LEU A 38 -20.77 -44.22 26.51
C LEU A 38 -19.47 -45.02 26.39
N PHE A 39 -19.41 -45.95 25.42
CA PHE A 39 -18.16 -46.60 25.02
C PHE A 39 -17.28 -45.63 24.20
N LEU A 40 -16.14 -45.23 24.76
CA LEU A 40 -15.23 -44.28 24.12
C LEU A 40 -14.55 -44.88 22.89
N ARG A 41 -14.53 -44.09 21.80
CA ARG A 41 -13.85 -44.41 20.56
C ARG A 41 -12.99 -43.20 20.13
N PRO A 42 -11.91 -43.40 19.37
CA PRO A 42 -11.09 -42.30 18.85
C PRO A 42 -11.90 -41.20 18.16
N GLN A 43 -12.99 -41.57 17.46
CA GLN A 43 -13.86 -40.62 16.74
C GLN A 43 -14.54 -39.62 17.67
N HIS A 44 -14.82 -39.94 18.93
CA HIS A 44 -15.41 -39.01 19.88
C HIS A 44 -14.44 -37.86 20.18
N PHE A 45 -13.16 -38.19 20.38
CA PHE A 45 -12.10 -37.17 20.63
C PHE A 45 -11.84 -36.36 19.37
N GLN A 46 -11.64 -36.99 18.24
CA GLN A 46 -11.44 -36.31 16.95
C GLN A 46 -12.59 -35.35 16.62
N GLN A 47 -13.83 -35.76 16.88
CA GLN A 47 -15.03 -34.95 16.64
C GLN A 47 -15.07 -33.76 17.64
N GLN A 48 -14.67 -33.97 18.89
CA GLN A 48 -14.61 -32.91 19.89
C GLN A 48 -13.54 -31.86 19.52
N ASP A 49 -12.35 -32.29 19.16
CA ASP A 49 -11.27 -31.40 18.73
C ASP A 49 -11.70 -30.60 17.51
N ALA A 50 -12.21 -31.25 16.46
CA ALA A 50 -12.71 -30.59 15.26
C ALA A 50 -13.86 -29.61 15.54
N TYR A 51 -14.75 -29.89 16.53
CA TYR A 51 -15.77 -28.95 16.97
C TYR A 51 -15.17 -27.67 17.56
N HIS A 52 -14.17 -27.79 18.42
CA HIS A 52 -13.53 -26.65 19.06
C HIS A 52 -12.70 -25.83 18.05
N GLU A 53 -11.91 -26.49 17.21
CA GLU A 53 -11.12 -25.84 16.15
C GLU A 53 -12.03 -25.04 15.19
N TRP A 54 -13.12 -25.67 14.73
CA TRP A 54 -14.10 -25.00 13.87
C TRP A 54 -14.71 -23.77 14.56
N ARG A 55 -15.11 -23.90 15.85
CA ARG A 55 -15.70 -22.78 16.61
C ARG A 55 -14.73 -21.62 16.76
N LEU A 56 -13.45 -21.89 17.08
CA LEU A 56 -12.42 -20.87 17.18
C LEU A 56 -12.19 -20.15 15.85
N ALA A 57 -12.09 -20.90 14.75
CA ALA A 57 -11.94 -20.32 13.42
C ALA A 57 -13.13 -19.44 13.03
N GLN A 58 -14.38 -19.87 13.35
CA GLN A 58 -15.58 -19.06 13.08
C GLN A 58 -15.61 -17.77 13.90
N VAL A 59 -15.27 -17.83 15.19
CA VAL A 59 -15.22 -16.63 16.04
C VAL A 59 -14.18 -15.65 15.52
N ALA A 60 -13.00 -16.13 15.14
CA ALA A 60 -11.95 -15.27 14.57
C ALA A 60 -12.44 -14.56 13.29
N ARG A 61 -13.11 -15.27 12.39
CA ARG A 61 -13.67 -14.72 11.14
C ARG A 61 -14.81 -13.73 11.38
N LEU A 62 -15.65 -13.95 12.38
CA LEU A 62 -16.71 -13.01 12.77
C LEU A 62 -16.14 -11.72 13.34
N MET A 63 -15.01 -11.80 14.03
CA MET A 63 -14.32 -10.63 14.59
C MET A 63 -13.54 -9.84 13.53
N HIS A 64 -12.96 -10.56 12.57
CA HIS A 64 -12.21 -9.94 11.46
C HIS A 64 -12.30 -10.80 10.20
N PRO A 65 -12.84 -10.28 9.07
CA PRO A 65 -13.06 -11.06 7.84
C PRO A 65 -11.76 -11.59 7.23
N TYR A 66 -10.64 -10.94 7.51
CA TYR A 66 -9.30 -11.29 7.03
C TYR A 66 -8.42 -11.88 8.15
N ALA A 67 -9.00 -12.72 9.03
CA ALA A 67 -8.28 -13.36 10.12
C ALA A 67 -7.35 -14.51 9.66
N TRP A 68 -6.66 -14.32 8.53
CA TRP A 68 -5.71 -15.26 7.94
C TRP A 68 -4.58 -14.52 7.21
N GLY A 69 -3.45 -15.18 7.01
CA GLY A 69 -2.29 -14.57 6.37
C GLY A 69 -0.99 -14.80 7.15
N VAL A 70 0.05 -14.12 6.72
CA VAL A 70 1.40 -14.21 7.29
C VAL A 70 1.48 -13.36 8.57
N ARG A 71 1.92 -13.98 9.66
CA ARG A 71 2.32 -13.30 10.89
C ARG A 71 3.82 -13.05 10.93
N HIS A 72 4.60 -14.08 10.59
CA HIS A 72 6.06 -13.99 10.57
C HIS A 72 6.61 -14.91 9.48
N LEU A 73 7.61 -14.42 8.75
CA LEU A 73 8.31 -15.14 7.71
C LEU A 73 9.80 -14.76 7.73
N LYS A 74 10.66 -15.76 7.81
CA LYS A 74 12.12 -15.58 7.71
C LYS A 74 12.68 -16.56 6.70
N VAL A 75 13.28 -16.00 5.65
CA VAL A 75 13.90 -16.75 4.56
C VAL A 75 15.41 -16.83 4.80
N ASP A 76 16.00 -17.95 4.44
CA ASP A 76 17.43 -18.13 4.42
C ASP A 76 18.02 -17.49 3.16
N THR A 77 18.60 -16.31 3.32
CA THR A 77 19.18 -15.54 2.22
C THR A 77 20.45 -16.19 1.65
N ASP A 78 21.20 -16.91 2.48
CA ASP A 78 22.44 -17.58 2.05
C ASP A 78 22.10 -18.81 1.20
N ALA A 79 21.11 -19.59 1.60
CA ALA A 79 20.59 -20.68 0.79
C ALA A 79 20.03 -20.18 -0.56
N LEU A 80 19.38 -19.01 -0.56
CA LEU A 80 18.84 -18.42 -1.79
C LEU A 80 19.95 -18.07 -2.81
N GLN A 81 21.09 -17.57 -2.33
CA GLN A 81 22.26 -17.32 -3.19
C GLN A 81 22.82 -18.59 -3.83
N THR A 82 22.65 -19.73 -3.20
CA THR A 82 23.06 -21.04 -3.74
C THR A 82 21.97 -21.73 -4.55
N GLY A 83 20.88 -21.03 -4.87
CA GLY A 83 19.77 -21.55 -5.69
C GLY A 83 18.77 -22.43 -4.94
N MET A 84 18.69 -22.30 -3.62
CA MET A 84 17.74 -23.03 -2.77
C MET A 84 16.81 -22.08 -2.04
N LEU A 85 15.51 -22.23 -2.18
CA LEU A 85 14.53 -21.53 -1.33
C LEU A 85 14.32 -22.36 -0.05
N ARG A 86 14.79 -21.84 1.08
CA ARG A 86 14.64 -22.42 2.41
C ARG A 86 14.07 -21.39 3.37
N LEU A 87 13.10 -21.79 4.18
CA LEU A 87 12.58 -20.98 5.27
C LEU A 87 13.32 -21.31 6.56
N LEU A 88 13.49 -20.32 7.43
CA LEU A 88 14.04 -20.48 8.79
C LEU A 88 12.93 -20.42 9.83
N GLU A 89 11.94 -19.57 9.64
CA GLU A 89 10.78 -19.41 10.53
C GLU A 89 9.54 -19.08 9.70
N LEU A 90 8.40 -19.63 10.08
CA LEU A 90 7.12 -19.38 9.45
C LEU A 90 5.99 -19.45 10.47
N GLN A 91 5.23 -18.36 10.59
CA GLN A 91 4.01 -18.31 11.39
C GLN A 91 2.90 -17.74 10.51
N VAL A 92 1.87 -18.53 10.25
CA VAL A 92 0.74 -18.13 9.40
C VAL A 92 -0.58 -18.69 9.94
N VAL A 93 -1.66 -18.03 9.58
CA VAL A 93 -3.01 -18.61 9.59
C VAL A 93 -3.41 -18.84 8.14
N MET A 94 -3.73 -20.08 7.81
CA MET A 94 -4.16 -20.45 6.45
C MET A 94 -5.57 -19.94 6.16
N PRO A 95 -5.97 -19.81 4.89
CA PRO A 95 -7.32 -19.35 4.52
C PRO A 95 -8.47 -20.20 5.08
N ASP A 96 -8.22 -21.46 5.41
CA ASP A 96 -9.19 -22.33 6.07
C ASP A 96 -9.25 -22.16 7.60
N GLY A 97 -8.38 -21.34 8.18
CA GLY A 97 -8.28 -21.05 9.61
C GLY A 97 -7.24 -21.89 10.35
N GLU A 98 -6.52 -22.76 9.65
CA GLU A 98 -5.48 -23.59 10.24
C GLU A 98 -4.25 -22.77 10.62
N LEU A 99 -3.76 -22.96 11.84
CA LEU A 99 -2.52 -22.35 12.32
C LEU A 99 -1.32 -23.18 11.85
N PHE A 100 -0.28 -22.52 11.36
CA PHE A 100 0.99 -23.16 11.04
C PHE A 100 2.14 -22.36 11.66
N ASN A 101 2.85 -22.96 12.60
CA ASN A 101 3.92 -22.33 13.38
C ASN A 101 5.16 -23.23 13.41
N ALA A 102 6.13 -22.93 12.55
CA ALA A 102 7.37 -23.71 12.42
C ALA A 102 8.61 -22.84 12.68
N PRO A 103 9.64 -23.36 13.34
CA PRO A 103 9.86 -24.76 13.74
C PRO A 103 9.27 -25.15 15.11
N THR A 104 8.55 -24.25 15.80
CA THR A 104 8.14 -24.44 17.19
C THR A 104 7.16 -25.60 17.37
N GLU A 105 6.10 -25.62 16.59
CA GLU A 105 5.03 -26.63 16.65
C GLU A 105 5.11 -27.59 15.49
N GLU A 106 5.41 -27.10 14.30
CA GLU A 106 5.46 -27.85 13.07
C GLU A 106 6.87 -27.97 12.49
N GLU A 107 7.05 -28.80 11.50
CA GLU A 107 8.28 -28.83 10.71
C GLU A 107 8.18 -27.84 9.54
N LEU A 108 9.29 -27.13 9.29
CA LEU A 108 9.37 -26.22 8.14
C LEU A 108 9.12 -26.98 6.83
N PRO A 109 8.47 -26.36 5.84
CA PRO A 109 8.34 -26.94 4.51
C PRO A 109 9.71 -27.36 3.94
N PRO A 110 9.78 -28.45 3.16
CA PRO A 110 11.03 -28.84 2.50
C PRO A 110 11.58 -27.70 1.65
N PRO A 111 12.91 -27.52 1.61
CA PRO A 111 13.56 -26.58 0.71
C PRO A 111 13.23 -26.90 -0.74
N VAL A 112 13.14 -25.86 -1.58
CA VAL A 112 12.87 -25.99 -3.03
C VAL A 112 14.11 -25.59 -3.81
N ALA A 113 14.58 -26.49 -4.70
CA ALA A 113 15.63 -26.18 -5.66
C ALA A 113 15.07 -25.25 -6.75
N LEU A 114 15.74 -24.13 -6.99
CA LEU A 114 15.29 -23.12 -7.96
C LEU A 114 15.81 -23.39 -9.38
N SER A 115 16.70 -24.41 -9.55
CA SER A 115 17.19 -24.86 -10.86
C SER A 115 16.08 -25.27 -11.81
N ASP A 116 15.01 -25.89 -11.28
CA ASP A 116 13.91 -26.43 -12.09
C ASP A 116 13.02 -25.31 -12.64
N LEU A 117 12.90 -24.21 -11.91
CA LEU A 117 12.22 -22.99 -12.38
C LEU A 117 12.95 -22.37 -13.57
N GLN A 118 14.28 -22.46 -13.60
CA GLN A 118 15.08 -21.94 -14.72
C GLN A 118 14.87 -22.74 -16.02
N GLN A 119 14.60 -24.04 -15.91
CA GLN A 119 14.39 -24.91 -17.07
C GLN A 119 12.96 -24.80 -17.63
N ASN A 120 11.97 -24.59 -16.76
CA ASN A 120 10.55 -24.51 -17.13
C ASN A 120 10.11 -23.09 -17.54
N ALA A 121 10.84 -22.06 -17.12
CA ALA A 121 10.57 -20.69 -17.55
C ALA A 121 10.98 -20.53 -19.02
N GLY A 122 10.00 -20.56 -19.92
CA GLY A 122 10.18 -19.98 -21.25
C GLY A 122 10.78 -18.57 -21.11
N THR A 123 11.42 -18.06 -22.15
CA THR A 123 12.25 -16.84 -22.19
C THR A 123 11.62 -15.54 -21.65
N GLY A 124 10.53 -15.60 -20.87
CA GLY A 124 9.75 -14.44 -20.45
C GLY A 124 9.43 -14.29 -18.95
N ALA A 125 9.49 -15.33 -18.12
CA ALA A 125 9.17 -15.18 -16.70
C ALA A 125 10.39 -14.64 -15.92
N ALA A 126 10.25 -13.45 -15.34
CA ALA A 126 11.29 -12.78 -14.55
C ALA A 126 11.08 -12.93 -13.04
N ASP A 127 9.89 -13.35 -12.59
CA ASP A 127 9.50 -13.47 -11.20
C ASP A 127 8.54 -14.64 -10.94
N TRP A 128 8.53 -15.16 -9.70
CA TRP A 128 7.69 -16.27 -9.25
C TRP A 128 7.16 -15.99 -7.86
N VAL A 129 5.85 -16.19 -7.67
CA VAL A 129 5.23 -16.14 -6.35
C VAL A 129 5.22 -17.54 -5.75
N PHE A 130 5.79 -17.66 -4.55
CA PHE A 130 5.77 -18.92 -3.79
C PHE A 130 4.64 -18.91 -2.78
N HIS A 131 3.91 -20.02 -2.77
CA HIS A 131 2.78 -20.28 -1.89
C HIS A 131 3.12 -21.37 -0.87
N LEU A 132 2.64 -21.19 0.35
CA LEU A 132 2.49 -22.31 1.28
C LEU A 132 1.23 -23.07 0.89
N THR A 133 1.36 -24.37 0.69
CA THR A 133 0.24 -25.23 0.28
C THR A 133 0.07 -26.39 1.24
N MET A 134 -1.19 -26.77 1.50
CA MET A 134 -1.58 -27.94 2.27
C MET A 134 -2.82 -28.57 1.66
N ALA A 135 -2.98 -29.90 1.82
CA ALA A 135 -4.22 -30.56 1.44
C ALA A 135 -5.40 -30.06 2.29
N PRO A 136 -6.60 -29.91 1.71
CA PRO A 136 -7.80 -29.67 2.51
C PRO A 136 -8.10 -30.91 3.39
N LEU A 137 -8.70 -30.68 4.56
CA LEU A 137 -9.18 -31.77 5.39
C LEU A 137 -10.36 -32.46 4.68
N ARG A 138 -10.29 -33.77 4.51
CA ARG A 138 -11.32 -34.58 3.84
C ARG A 138 -12.25 -35.18 4.86
N GLN A 139 -13.55 -35.12 4.61
CA GLN A 139 -14.56 -35.81 5.44
C GLN A 139 -14.48 -37.34 5.32
N GLN A 140 -14.08 -37.82 4.16
CA GLN A 140 -13.94 -39.26 3.86
C GLN A 140 -12.55 -39.51 3.28
N GLY A 141 -11.97 -40.63 3.66
CA GLY A 141 -10.62 -41.03 3.25
C GLY A 141 -9.54 -40.72 4.30
N SER A 142 -8.32 -41.08 3.98
CA SER A 142 -7.20 -40.85 4.86
C SER A 142 -6.71 -39.42 4.76
N ASN A 143 -6.56 -38.75 5.90
CA ASN A 143 -5.93 -37.41 6.01
C ASN A 143 -4.47 -37.49 6.49
N MET A 144 -3.94 -38.70 6.70
CA MET A 144 -2.64 -38.92 7.33
C MET A 144 -1.78 -39.89 6.52
N ALA A 145 -0.49 -39.59 6.40
CA ALA A 145 0.56 -40.49 5.94
C ALA A 145 1.35 -41.08 7.13
N ALA A 146 2.00 -42.22 6.91
CA ALA A 146 2.80 -42.89 7.92
C ALA A 146 4.08 -42.13 8.32
N SER A 147 4.65 -41.38 7.41
CA SER A 147 5.84 -40.52 7.63
C SER A 147 5.77 -39.28 6.75
N ARG A 148 6.70 -38.34 6.95
CA ARG A 148 6.83 -37.15 6.13
C ARG A 148 7.17 -37.47 4.67
N GLU A 149 8.04 -38.43 4.46
CA GLU A 149 8.49 -38.85 3.10
C GLU A 149 7.35 -39.48 2.32
N ALA A 150 6.45 -40.21 3.02
CA ALA A 150 5.26 -40.81 2.44
C ALA A 150 4.10 -39.79 2.27
N ALA A 151 4.20 -38.60 2.87
CA ALA A 151 3.19 -37.57 2.74
C ALA A 151 3.36 -36.87 1.37
N ASP A 152 2.39 -37.04 0.51
CA ASP A 152 2.24 -36.34 -0.76
C ASP A 152 1.35 -35.10 -0.61
N THR A 153 0.98 -34.48 -1.73
CA THR A 153 0.04 -33.34 -1.74
C THR A 153 -1.41 -33.76 -1.45
N ALA A 154 -1.69 -35.04 -1.30
CA ALA A 154 -3.03 -35.57 -1.10
C ALA A 154 -3.45 -35.69 0.37
N VAL A 155 -2.50 -35.62 1.31
CA VAL A 155 -2.74 -35.76 2.74
C VAL A 155 -2.36 -34.52 3.52
N ARG A 156 -3.18 -34.21 4.54
CA ARG A 156 -2.99 -33.00 5.36
C ARG A 156 -1.95 -33.18 6.44
N TYR A 157 -1.84 -34.40 6.98
CA TYR A 157 -0.97 -34.70 8.13
C TYR A 157 -0.02 -35.86 7.84
N PHE A 158 1.06 -35.90 8.61
CA PHE A 158 1.88 -37.08 8.76
C PHE A 158 2.12 -37.41 10.23
N ARG A 159 2.44 -38.63 10.47
CA ARG A 159 2.70 -39.18 11.79
C ARG A 159 4.12 -38.83 12.25
N SER A 160 4.24 -38.34 13.50
CA SER A 160 5.52 -38.03 14.13
C SER A 160 5.51 -38.50 15.59
N ALA A 161 6.55 -39.20 16.03
CA ALA A 161 6.72 -39.60 17.41
C ALA A 161 7.54 -38.54 18.18
N ARG A 162 7.12 -38.19 19.39
CA ARG A 162 7.81 -37.24 20.27
C ARG A 162 7.92 -37.80 21.69
N GLN A 163 9.08 -37.60 22.30
CA GLN A 163 9.24 -37.82 23.75
C GLN A 163 8.63 -36.65 24.51
N MET A 164 7.62 -36.91 25.31
CA MET A 164 6.94 -35.91 26.14
C MET A 164 7.13 -36.21 27.62
N ALA A 165 7.51 -35.18 28.37
CA ALA A 165 7.58 -35.27 29.82
C ALA A 165 6.16 -35.20 30.43
N ASP A 166 5.97 -35.86 31.59
CA ASP A 166 4.79 -35.60 32.39
C ASP A 166 4.83 -34.16 32.92
N THR A 167 3.73 -33.42 32.75
CA THR A 167 3.66 -32.00 33.11
C THR A 167 3.61 -31.78 34.64
N PHE A 168 3.21 -32.79 35.39
CA PHE A 168 2.91 -32.66 36.84
C PHE A 168 3.86 -33.44 37.72
N THR A 169 4.62 -34.36 37.16
CA THR A 169 5.54 -35.22 37.92
C THR A 169 6.89 -35.35 37.20
N ASP A 170 7.93 -35.74 37.97
CA ASP A 170 9.25 -36.06 37.40
C ASP A 170 9.30 -37.49 36.82
N ALA A 171 8.16 -38.00 36.34
CA ALA A 171 8.05 -39.32 35.76
C ALA A 171 8.85 -39.42 34.45
N VAL A 172 9.09 -40.68 34.02
CA VAL A 172 9.77 -40.99 32.77
C VAL A 172 9.00 -40.39 31.59
N GLN A 173 9.73 -39.82 30.65
CA GLN A 173 9.14 -39.34 29.37
C GLN A 173 8.47 -40.49 28.64
N ALA A 174 7.31 -40.22 28.09
CA ALA A 174 6.56 -41.15 27.24
C ALA A 174 6.67 -40.78 25.79
N GLU A 175 6.78 -41.79 24.90
CA GLU A 175 6.65 -41.57 23.48
C GLU A 175 5.19 -41.34 23.14
N VAL A 176 4.88 -40.14 22.63
CA VAL A 176 3.55 -39.76 22.15
C VAL A 176 3.58 -39.55 20.66
N VAL A 177 2.69 -40.20 19.96
CA VAL A 177 2.53 -40.04 18.52
C VAL A 177 1.59 -38.85 18.25
N VAL A 178 2.09 -37.87 17.53
CA VAL A 178 1.37 -36.64 17.17
C VAL A 178 1.18 -36.54 15.66
N LEU A 179 0.19 -35.79 15.25
CA LEU A 179 0.01 -35.36 13.87
C LEU A 179 0.78 -34.09 13.61
N ARG A 180 1.52 -34.03 12.50
CA ARG A 180 2.14 -32.83 11.97
C ARG A 180 1.59 -32.50 10.61
N LYS A 181 1.53 -31.20 10.29
CA LYS A 181 0.95 -30.69 9.04
C LYS A 181 1.93 -30.89 7.88
N SER A 182 1.44 -31.47 6.77
CA SER A 182 2.21 -31.67 5.55
C SER A 182 2.14 -30.41 4.68
N ALA A 183 2.97 -29.40 5.02
CA ALA A 183 3.04 -28.17 4.26
C ALA A 183 4.18 -28.19 3.25
N ARG A 184 3.99 -27.56 2.07
CA ARG A 184 4.95 -27.46 1.00
C ARG A 184 5.03 -26.04 0.44
N LEU A 185 6.16 -25.71 -0.16
CA LEU A 185 6.34 -24.49 -0.96
C LEU A 185 6.14 -24.85 -2.43
N GLN A 186 5.25 -24.12 -3.11
CA GLN A 186 4.99 -24.29 -4.54
C GLN A 186 4.99 -22.92 -5.24
N ALA A 187 5.62 -22.87 -6.41
CA ALA A 187 5.58 -21.69 -7.25
C ALA A 187 4.23 -21.54 -7.96
N ASP A 188 3.93 -20.36 -8.44
CA ASP A 188 2.66 -20.02 -9.10
C ASP A 188 2.46 -20.69 -10.46
N ASP A 189 3.50 -21.23 -11.07
CA ASP A 189 3.43 -22.08 -12.28
C ASP A 189 2.93 -23.51 -12.01
N THR A 190 2.87 -23.93 -10.74
CA THR A 190 2.41 -25.27 -10.34
C THR A 190 0.91 -25.28 -10.07
N PRO A 191 0.13 -26.24 -10.64
CA PRO A 191 -1.30 -26.38 -10.36
C PRO A 191 -1.59 -26.64 -8.89
N ARG A 192 -2.38 -25.76 -8.22
CA ARG A 192 -2.69 -25.83 -6.79
C ARG A 192 -4.14 -25.58 -6.42
N GLY A 193 -5.03 -25.51 -7.41
CA GLY A 193 -6.45 -25.21 -7.19
C GLY A 193 -7.20 -26.21 -6.29
N HIS A 194 -6.63 -27.40 -6.07
CA HIS A 194 -7.15 -28.43 -5.17
C HIS A 194 -6.56 -28.35 -3.74
N LEU A 195 -5.66 -27.41 -3.48
CA LEU A 195 -4.97 -27.23 -2.21
C LEU A 195 -5.41 -25.92 -1.52
N VAL A 196 -5.39 -25.92 -0.20
CA VAL A 196 -5.41 -24.67 0.56
C VAL A 196 -4.06 -24.02 0.38
N ASN A 197 -4.04 -22.78 -0.09
CA ASN A 197 -2.79 -22.10 -0.42
C ASN A 197 -2.76 -20.65 0.06
N LEU A 198 -1.58 -20.17 0.42
CA LEU A 198 -1.31 -18.83 0.91
C LEU A 198 -0.05 -18.29 0.21
N PRO A 199 -0.11 -17.20 -0.55
CA PRO A 199 1.08 -16.58 -1.11
C PRO A 199 1.97 -16.02 0.01
N LEU A 200 3.27 -16.35 -0.01
CA LEU A 200 4.22 -15.97 1.03
C LEU A 200 5.22 -14.92 0.59
N LEU A 201 5.82 -15.12 -0.57
CA LEU A 201 6.92 -14.30 -1.07
C LEU A 201 6.99 -14.34 -2.59
N ARG A 202 7.68 -13.36 -3.17
CA ARG A 202 8.02 -13.34 -4.59
C ARG A 202 9.54 -13.35 -4.75
N LEU A 203 10.03 -14.21 -5.64
CA LEU A 203 11.40 -14.21 -6.09
C LEU A 203 11.50 -13.52 -7.44
N LYS A 204 12.56 -12.74 -7.62
CA LYS A 204 12.97 -12.15 -8.89
C LYS A 204 14.28 -12.73 -9.35
N ARG A 205 14.44 -12.83 -10.66
CA ARG A 205 15.71 -13.18 -11.26
C ARG A 205 16.62 -11.97 -11.31
N THR A 206 17.86 -12.12 -10.83
CA THR A 206 18.88 -11.09 -10.94
C THR A 206 19.49 -11.06 -12.33
N SER A 207 20.14 -9.97 -12.72
CA SER A 207 20.88 -9.85 -13.98
C SER A 207 22.04 -10.85 -14.10
N THR A 208 22.54 -11.36 -12.98
CA THR A 208 23.59 -12.38 -12.91
C THR A 208 23.07 -13.81 -12.98
N GLY A 209 21.73 -14.00 -13.10
CA GLY A 209 21.10 -15.31 -13.22
C GLY A 209 20.74 -15.97 -11.87
N GLY A 210 21.04 -15.35 -10.74
CA GLY A 210 20.62 -15.77 -9.41
C GLY A 210 19.18 -15.35 -9.09
N PHE A 211 18.79 -15.53 -7.82
CA PHE A 211 17.47 -15.15 -7.31
C PHE A 211 17.58 -14.20 -6.13
N GLU A 212 16.64 -13.26 -6.03
CA GLU A 212 16.50 -12.37 -4.90
C GLU A 212 15.04 -12.25 -4.47
N LEU A 213 14.80 -11.88 -3.20
CA LEU A 213 13.48 -11.58 -2.69
C LEU A 213 12.98 -10.24 -3.25
N ASP A 214 11.78 -10.23 -3.83
CA ASP A 214 11.12 -8.97 -4.15
C ASP A 214 10.64 -8.28 -2.88
N GLN A 215 11.39 -7.28 -2.43
CA GLN A 215 11.07 -6.49 -1.25
C GLN A 215 9.77 -5.68 -1.37
N ARG A 216 9.20 -5.55 -2.58
CA ARG A 216 7.93 -4.85 -2.83
C ARG A 216 6.71 -5.76 -2.77
N PHE A 217 6.92 -7.07 -2.75
CA PHE A 217 5.82 -8.02 -2.64
C PHE A 217 5.21 -7.95 -1.24
N LEU A 218 3.89 -7.74 -1.20
CA LEU A 218 3.11 -7.74 0.02
C LEU A 218 2.24 -9.00 0.05
N PRO A 219 2.56 -10.01 0.88
CA PRO A 219 1.68 -11.14 1.08
C PRO A 219 0.44 -10.75 1.90
N PRO A 220 -0.66 -11.52 1.84
CA PRO A 220 -1.72 -11.45 2.84
C PRO A 220 -1.11 -11.55 4.23
N SER A 221 -1.34 -10.56 5.08
CA SER A 221 -0.65 -10.45 6.36
C SER A 221 -1.62 -10.14 7.49
N LEU A 222 -1.35 -10.69 8.67
CA LEU A 222 -2.15 -10.44 9.88
C LEU A 222 -1.77 -9.14 10.59
N HIS A 223 -0.52 -8.70 10.41
CA HIS A 223 0.03 -7.53 11.08
C HIS A 223 0.78 -6.63 10.09
N ILE A 224 0.79 -5.33 10.33
CA ILE A 224 1.57 -4.36 9.53
C ILE A 224 3.06 -4.73 9.56
N GLN A 225 3.57 -5.14 10.73
CA GLN A 225 4.97 -5.53 10.91
C GLN A 225 5.36 -6.83 10.21
N SER A 226 4.39 -7.66 9.81
CA SER A 226 4.65 -8.90 9.05
C SER A 226 5.21 -8.62 7.66
N SER A 227 5.04 -7.39 7.15
CA SER A 227 5.60 -6.92 5.89
C SER A 227 6.55 -5.74 6.13
N PRO A 228 7.88 -5.96 6.10
CA PRO A 228 8.87 -4.88 6.27
C PRO A 228 8.69 -3.74 5.27
N ALA A 229 8.30 -4.06 4.03
CA ALA A 229 8.05 -3.06 2.99
C ALA A 229 6.88 -2.13 3.34
N LEU A 230 5.78 -2.70 3.84
CA LEU A 230 4.61 -1.92 4.26
C LEU A 230 4.93 -1.01 5.45
N PHE A 231 5.65 -1.55 6.44
CA PHE A 231 6.07 -0.79 7.61
C PHE A 231 7.01 0.37 7.25
N LEU A 232 7.97 0.13 6.33
CA LEU A 232 8.87 1.16 5.84
C LEU A 232 8.13 2.24 5.04
N SER A 233 7.14 1.86 4.22
CA SER A 233 6.28 2.82 3.50
C SER A 233 5.49 3.70 4.47
N LEU A 234 4.91 3.13 5.53
CA LEU A 234 4.23 3.89 6.57
C LEU A 234 5.16 4.90 7.26
N ARG A 235 6.38 4.50 7.61
CA ARG A 235 7.35 5.41 8.23
C ARG A 235 7.73 6.57 7.31
N ARG A 236 8.02 6.28 6.04
CA ARG A 236 8.32 7.32 5.04
C ARG A 236 7.15 8.29 4.83
N LEU A 237 5.92 7.77 4.85
CA LEU A 237 4.74 8.64 4.75
C LEU A 237 4.60 9.54 5.97
N LEU A 238 4.87 9.03 7.18
CA LEU A 238 4.87 9.85 8.40
C LEU A 238 5.91 10.97 8.34
N ASP A 239 7.10 10.71 7.82
CA ASP A 239 8.15 11.73 7.65
C ASP A 239 7.67 12.84 6.69
N VAL A 240 7.02 12.47 5.57
CA VAL A 240 6.46 13.43 4.60
C VAL A 240 5.32 14.25 5.23
N LEU A 241 4.42 13.59 5.97
CA LEU A 241 3.32 14.26 6.66
C LEU A 241 3.83 15.22 7.74
N GLN A 242 4.82 14.80 8.53
CA GLN A 242 5.44 15.67 9.55
C GLN A 242 6.03 16.93 8.91
N ALA A 243 6.82 16.77 7.86
CA ALA A 243 7.41 17.90 7.15
C ALA A 243 6.34 18.85 6.60
N LYS A 244 5.22 18.31 6.06
CA LYS A 244 4.11 19.12 5.57
C LYS A 244 3.39 19.87 6.69
N VAL A 245 3.14 19.19 7.81
CA VAL A 245 2.53 19.80 9.01
C VAL A 245 3.39 20.92 9.55
N ASP A 246 4.72 20.70 9.69
CA ASP A 246 5.65 21.71 10.20
C ASP A 246 5.72 22.94 9.29
N ALA A 247 5.76 22.73 7.97
CA ALA A 247 5.72 23.82 6.99
C ALA A 247 4.42 24.65 7.08
N LEU A 248 3.27 23.98 7.21
CA LEU A 248 1.98 24.65 7.34
C LEU A 248 1.82 25.36 8.70
N TYR A 249 2.31 24.77 9.80
CA TYR A 249 2.36 25.45 11.10
C TYR A 249 3.18 26.73 11.07
N GLY A 250 4.32 26.73 10.38
CA GLY A 250 5.15 27.93 10.22
C GLY A 250 4.42 29.09 9.55
N LEU A 251 3.43 28.79 8.69
CA LEU A 251 2.61 29.80 8.03
C LEU A 251 1.48 30.37 8.93
N HIS A 252 1.00 29.58 9.92
CA HIS A 252 -0.15 29.93 10.75
C HIS A 252 0.20 30.38 12.17
N ARG A 253 1.42 30.17 12.64
CA ARG A 253 1.89 30.62 13.96
C ARG A 253 2.45 32.04 13.91
N GLU A 254 1.59 33.06 13.77
CA GLU A 254 1.94 34.35 14.35
C GLU A 254 1.49 34.34 15.83
N PRO A 255 2.38 34.69 16.78
CA PRO A 255 2.07 34.69 18.21
C PRO A 255 1.32 35.94 18.63
N SER A 256 0.14 36.21 18.08
CA SER A 256 -0.70 37.28 18.54
C SER A 256 -2.07 36.79 18.93
N LYS A 257 -2.23 36.67 20.26
CA LYS A 257 -3.52 36.70 20.99
C LYS A 257 -4.59 35.73 20.48
N ASN A 258 -4.98 34.79 21.26
CA ASN A 258 -6.22 33.98 21.39
C ASN A 258 -7.39 34.18 20.38
N ILE A 259 -7.19 34.86 19.27
CA ILE A 259 -8.16 35.11 18.21
C ILE A 259 -7.57 34.61 16.90
N ILE A 260 -8.14 33.55 16.35
CA ILE A 260 -7.80 33.05 15.00
C ILE A 260 -8.62 33.89 14.02
N GLU A 261 -7.99 34.92 13.45
CA GLU A 261 -8.56 35.67 12.33
C GLU A 261 -8.20 34.94 11.02
N PHE A 262 -9.21 34.36 10.38
CA PHE A 262 -9.04 33.75 9.05
C PHE A 262 -9.12 34.84 7.97
N ARG A 263 -8.03 35.06 7.25
CA ARG A 263 -8.07 35.75 5.95
C ARG A 263 -8.55 34.74 4.90
N SER A 264 -9.32 35.18 3.91
CA SER A 264 -9.94 34.33 2.89
C SER A 264 -8.94 33.43 2.13
N GLY A 265 -7.67 33.79 2.07
CA GLY A 265 -6.59 32.99 1.51
C GLY A 265 -6.04 31.87 2.43
N ASP A 266 -6.33 31.94 3.73
CA ASP A 266 -5.77 31.01 4.73
C ASP A 266 -6.63 29.79 4.97
N VAL A 267 -7.89 29.79 4.51
CA VAL A 267 -8.85 28.72 4.77
C VAL A 267 -8.40 27.38 4.17
N ALA A 268 -7.91 27.38 2.94
CA ALA A 268 -7.48 26.15 2.28
C ALA A 268 -6.24 25.55 2.95
N SER A 269 -5.25 26.36 3.29
CA SER A 269 -4.05 25.90 3.99
C SER A 269 -4.34 25.44 5.41
N PHE A 270 -5.31 26.07 6.10
CA PHE A 270 -5.78 25.62 7.41
C PHE A 270 -6.46 24.23 7.33
N TRP A 271 -7.35 24.04 6.37
CA TRP A 271 -7.97 22.72 6.16
C TRP A 271 -6.98 21.66 5.77
N LEU A 272 -5.96 21.97 4.96
CA LEU A 272 -4.87 21.04 4.64
C LEU A 272 -4.06 20.71 5.89
N LEU A 273 -3.76 21.69 6.74
CA LEU A 273 -3.07 21.49 8.02
C LEU A 273 -3.91 20.58 8.94
N HIS A 274 -5.22 20.83 9.05
CA HIS A 274 -6.14 19.98 9.82
C HIS A 274 -6.11 18.54 9.30
N THR A 275 -6.25 18.34 7.98
CA THR A 275 -6.22 17.02 7.33
C THR A 275 -4.91 16.30 7.59
N ALA A 276 -3.78 16.96 7.35
CA ALA A 276 -2.44 16.37 7.52
C ALA A 276 -2.16 16.04 9.00
N SER A 277 -2.52 16.92 9.93
CA SER A 277 -2.32 16.69 11.37
C SER A 277 -3.18 15.54 11.89
N THR A 278 -4.44 15.45 11.46
CA THR A 278 -5.35 14.37 11.84
C THR A 278 -4.83 13.03 11.31
N ALA A 279 -4.42 12.97 10.04
CA ALA A 279 -3.85 11.78 9.44
C ALA A 279 -2.53 11.37 10.11
N PHE A 280 -1.63 12.32 10.39
CA PHE A 280 -0.40 12.06 11.10
C PHE A 280 -0.63 11.42 12.46
N ALA A 281 -1.59 11.93 13.25
CA ALA A 281 -1.92 11.37 14.56
C ALA A 281 -2.42 9.91 14.44
N GLY A 282 -3.34 9.63 13.52
CA GLY A 282 -3.87 8.29 13.29
C GLY A 282 -2.84 7.31 12.78
N LEU A 283 -2.04 7.69 11.79
CA LEU A 283 -0.98 6.85 11.21
C LEU A 283 0.19 6.64 12.19
N SER A 284 0.52 7.63 13.04
CA SER A 284 1.50 7.48 14.12
C SER A 284 1.06 6.44 15.14
N HIS A 285 -0.23 6.34 15.45
CA HIS A 285 -0.76 5.28 16.30
C HIS A 285 -0.50 3.89 15.66
N LEU A 286 -0.79 3.71 14.37
CA LEU A 286 -0.55 2.47 13.66
C LEU A 286 0.94 2.09 13.60
N ALA A 287 1.83 3.07 13.46
CA ALA A 287 3.27 2.84 13.45
C ALA A 287 3.83 2.41 14.83
N ARG A 288 3.15 2.75 15.92
CA ARG A 288 3.49 2.29 17.29
C ARG A 288 2.84 0.95 17.63
N HIS A 289 1.72 0.61 17.00
CA HIS A 289 0.94 -0.60 17.23
C HIS A 289 0.93 -1.48 15.97
N THR A 290 2.11 -1.90 15.56
CA THR A 290 2.35 -2.64 14.30
C THR A 290 1.75 -4.05 14.27
N ALA A 291 1.22 -4.54 15.40
CA ALA A 291 0.43 -5.76 15.49
C ALA A 291 -1.02 -5.61 14.99
N LEU A 292 -1.44 -4.39 14.59
CA LEU A 292 -2.73 -4.18 13.96
C LEU A 292 -2.73 -4.69 12.53
N HIS A 293 -3.93 -5.08 12.07
CA HIS A 293 -4.12 -5.64 10.73
C HIS A 293 -3.84 -4.60 9.62
N PRO A 294 -3.23 -4.98 8.48
CA PRO A 294 -2.95 -4.06 7.37
C PRO A 294 -4.19 -3.35 6.80
N GLU A 295 -5.36 -3.98 6.85
CA GLU A 295 -6.60 -3.37 6.39
C GLU A 295 -6.93 -2.08 7.15
N ARG A 296 -6.58 -2.00 8.45
CA ARG A 296 -6.73 -0.76 9.24
C ARG A 296 -5.84 0.37 8.72
N LEU A 297 -4.64 0.03 8.26
CA LEU A 297 -3.76 1.02 7.60
C LEU A 297 -4.34 1.44 6.25
N PHE A 298 -4.87 0.49 5.48
CA PHE A 298 -5.50 0.77 4.19
C PHE A 298 -6.69 1.73 4.34
N GLU A 299 -7.57 1.49 5.32
CA GLU A 299 -8.69 2.37 5.68
C GLU A 299 -8.21 3.80 5.96
N LYS A 300 -7.16 3.97 6.78
CA LYS A 300 -6.62 5.31 7.10
C LYS A 300 -5.97 6.00 5.91
N LEU A 301 -5.36 5.23 5.00
CA LEU A 301 -4.83 5.78 3.74
C LEU A 301 -5.95 6.19 2.77
N LEU A 302 -7.05 5.44 2.70
CA LEU A 302 -8.24 5.83 1.93
C LEU A 302 -8.86 7.12 2.45
N GLU A 303 -9.04 7.25 3.77
CA GLU A 303 -9.55 8.46 4.41
C GLU A 303 -8.66 9.67 4.08
N LEU A 304 -7.34 9.50 4.20
CA LEU A 304 -6.37 10.57 3.89
C LEU A 304 -6.43 10.95 2.41
N ALA A 305 -6.40 9.96 1.49
CA ALA A 305 -6.46 10.20 0.05
C ALA A 305 -7.74 10.95 -0.33
N GLY A 306 -8.91 10.50 0.15
CA GLY A 306 -10.19 11.16 -0.08
C GLY A 306 -10.24 12.59 0.44
N ALA A 307 -9.71 12.85 1.63
CA ALA A 307 -9.64 14.19 2.19
C ALA A 307 -8.70 15.12 1.39
N LEU A 308 -7.55 14.61 0.92
CA LEU A 308 -6.60 15.37 0.11
C LEU A 308 -7.12 15.68 -1.30
N MET A 309 -7.98 14.86 -1.87
CA MET A 309 -8.61 15.11 -3.17
C MET A 309 -9.43 16.40 -3.22
N THR A 310 -9.87 16.92 -2.06
CA THR A 310 -10.54 18.23 -1.94
C THR A 310 -9.66 19.38 -2.43
N PHE A 311 -8.32 19.21 -2.37
CA PHE A 311 -7.35 20.24 -2.72
C PHE A 311 -6.75 20.10 -4.12
N SER A 312 -7.15 19.08 -4.89
CA SER A 312 -6.58 18.77 -6.20
C SER A 312 -7.66 18.35 -7.19
N LYS A 313 -7.36 18.53 -8.47
CA LYS A 313 -8.18 18.04 -9.59
C LYS A 313 -7.54 16.83 -10.30
N SER A 314 -6.38 16.37 -9.84
CA SER A 314 -5.63 15.31 -10.49
C SER A 314 -6.25 13.93 -10.30
N PHE A 315 -6.98 13.72 -9.18
CA PHE A 315 -7.64 12.47 -8.84
C PHE A 315 -9.08 12.72 -8.41
N THR A 316 -9.90 11.71 -8.55
CA THR A 316 -11.30 11.65 -8.13
C THR A 316 -11.54 10.47 -7.18
N LEU A 317 -12.64 10.44 -6.48
CA LEU A 317 -12.98 9.30 -5.60
C LEU A 317 -13.09 7.96 -6.35
N ALA A 318 -13.31 8.00 -7.67
CA ALA A 318 -13.32 6.79 -8.50
C ALA A 318 -11.93 6.17 -8.72
N ASP A 319 -10.85 6.93 -8.47
CA ASP A 319 -9.46 6.45 -8.57
C ASP A 319 -9.00 5.68 -7.33
N LEU A 320 -9.79 5.69 -6.25
CA LEU A 320 -9.47 4.99 -5.01
C LEU A 320 -9.60 3.48 -5.20
N PRO A 321 -8.55 2.71 -4.86
CA PRO A 321 -8.59 1.25 -4.98
C PRO A 321 -9.42 0.61 -3.86
N ALA A 322 -10.00 -0.57 -4.15
CA ALA A 322 -10.56 -1.42 -3.13
C ALA A 322 -9.45 -2.24 -2.43
N TYR A 323 -9.69 -2.62 -1.16
CA TYR A 323 -8.80 -3.53 -0.46
C TYR A 323 -8.98 -4.96 -1.00
N ASP A 324 -7.89 -5.56 -1.41
CA ASP A 324 -7.80 -6.97 -1.76
C ASP A 324 -6.82 -7.65 -0.80
N HIS A 325 -7.36 -8.49 0.11
CA HIS A 325 -6.52 -9.15 1.10
C HIS A 325 -5.61 -10.21 0.49
N LEU A 326 -6.04 -10.88 -0.57
CA LEU A 326 -5.25 -11.90 -1.25
C LEU A 326 -4.05 -11.30 -2.00
N ASN A 327 -4.21 -10.09 -2.54
CA ASN A 327 -3.17 -9.36 -3.27
C ASN A 327 -3.13 -7.88 -2.87
N PRO A 328 -2.70 -7.54 -1.64
CA PRO A 328 -2.79 -6.18 -1.11
C PRO A 328 -1.83 -5.20 -1.78
N GLY A 329 -0.73 -5.69 -2.39
CA GLY A 329 0.34 -4.88 -2.95
C GLY A 329 -0.10 -3.78 -3.90
N PRO A 330 -0.86 -4.07 -4.97
CA PRO A 330 -1.32 -3.07 -5.94
C PRO A 330 -2.16 -1.97 -5.29
N GLY A 331 -3.06 -2.33 -4.36
CA GLY A 331 -3.91 -1.37 -3.65
C GLY A 331 -3.08 -0.40 -2.79
N PHE A 332 -2.15 -0.91 -2.00
CA PHE A 332 -1.24 -0.07 -1.20
C PHE A 332 -0.34 0.81 -2.08
N ALA A 333 0.22 0.27 -3.17
CA ALA A 333 1.06 1.04 -4.08
C ALA A 333 0.27 2.20 -4.73
N ARG A 334 -0.97 1.94 -5.14
CA ARG A 334 -1.85 2.98 -5.71
C ARG A 334 -2.19 4.06 -4.69
N LEU A 335 -2.52 3.70 -3.45
CA LEU A 335 -2.79 4.68 -2.39
C LEU A 335 -1.55 5.50 -2.03
N ASP A 336 -0.38 4.87 -1.91
CA ASP A 336 0.88 5.57 -1.62
C ASP A 336 1.19 6.59 -2.73
N GLN A 337 1.00 6.21 -4.00
CA GLN A 337 1.14 7.12 -5.14
C GLN A 337 0.19 8.31 -5.02
N ILE A 338 -1.12 8.07 -4.88
CA ILE A 338 -2.14 9.12 -4.80
C ILE A 338 -1.84 10.07 -3.64
N VAL A 339 -1.58 9.54 -2.45
CA VAL A 339 -1.31 10.36 -1.26
C VAL A 339 -0.07 11.22 -1.43
N ARG A 340 1.03 10.67 -1.98
CA ARG A 340 2.27 11.43 -2.21
C ARG A 340 2.06 12.55 -3.22
N GLU A 341 1.45 12.27 -4.36
CA GLU A 341 1.19 13.29 -5.39
C GLU A 341 0.28 14.40 -4.85
N LEU A 342 -0.73 14.05 -4.04
CA LEU A 342 -1.62 15.03 -3.42
C LEU A 342 -0.93 15.86 -2.32
N LEU A 343 -0.04 15.25 -1.53
CA LEU A 343 0.74 15.98 -0.51
C LEU A 343 1.75 16.93 -1.12
N GLU A 344 2.27 16.64 -2.32
CA GLU A 344 3.15 17.54 -3.07
C GLU A 344 2.40 18.76 -3.64
N THR A 345 1.05 18.68 -3.72
CA THR A 345 0.24 19.80 -4.19
C THR A 345 0.46 21.02 -3.30
N VAL A 346 0.94 22.11 -3.90
CA VAL A 346 1.14 23.38 -3.22
C VAL A 346 -0.16 24.17 -3.28
N ILE A 347 -0.82 24.34 -2.15
CA ILE A 347 -1.92 25.29 -2.03
C ILE A 347 -1.32 26.68 -1.87
N SER A 348 -1.25 27.41 -2.95
CA SER A 348 -0.81 28.81 -2.90
C SER A 348 -2.03 29.70 -2.80
N THR A 349 -2.19 30.32 -1.62
CA THR A 349 -3.21 31.35 -1.39
C THR A 349 -2.69 32.76 -1.74
N ARG A 350 -1.38 32.86 -1.99
CA ARG A 350 -0.69 34.13 -2.22
C ARG A 350 -0.23 34.36 -3.66
N TYR A 351 -0.38 33.37 -4.54
CA TYR A 351 -0.15 33.54 -5.96
C TYR A 351 -1.13 32.69 -6.79
N PHE A 352 -1.41 33.12 -7.98
CA PHE A 352 -2.08 32.35 -9.01
C PHE A 352 -1.18 32.29 -10.25
N ALA A 353 -1.15 31.14 -10.90
CA ALA A 353 -0.38 30.94 -12.12
C ALA A 353 -1.25 31.24 -13.35
N VAL A 354 -0.78 32.10 -14.22
CA VAL A 354 -1.37 32.34 -15.52
C VAL A 354 -0.61 31.52 -16.54
N ALA A 355 -1.27 30.51 -17.10
CA ALA A 355 -0.68 29.71 -18.18
C ALA A 355 -0.60 30.57 -19.46
N LEU A 356 0.60 30.66 -20.03
CA LEU A 356 0.84 31.27 -21.33
C LEU A 356 0.79 30.17 -22.40
N HIS A 357 -0.11 30.32 -23.38
CA HIS A 357 -0.27 29.40 -24.49
C HIS A 357 0.28 30.01 -25.78
N GLU A 358 1.11 29.28 -26.49
CA GLU A 358 1.61 29.72 -27.79
C GLU A 358 0.47 29.72 -28.80
N LYS A 359 0.18 30.87 -29.39
CA LYS A 359 -0.84 31.08 -30.41
C LYS A 359 -0.26 30.94 -31.82
N VAL A 360 0.87 31.57 -32.02
CA VAL A 360 1.73 31.47 -33.21
C VAL A 360 3.18 31.44 -32.76
N PRO A 361 4.14 30.98 -33.55
CA PRO A 361 5.55 30.91 -33.15
C PRO A 361 6.05 32.21 -32.50
N SER A 362 6.61 32.08 -31.31
CA SER A 362 7.13 33.21 -30.48
C SER A 362 6.08 34.16 -29.89
N PHE A 363 4.79 33.90 -30.05
CA PHE A 363 3.70 34.68 -29.47
C PHE A 363 2.91 33.87 -28.47
N HIS A 364 2.98 34.26 -27.20
CA HIS A 364 2.31 33.58 -26.09
C HIS A 364 1.25 34.46 -25.46
N GLN A 365 0.08 33.92 -25.19
CA GLN A 365 -1.04 34.64 -24.62
C GLN A 365 -1.57 33.92 -23.36
N GLY A 366 -1.80 34.68 -22.29
CA GLY A 366 -2.50 34.24 -21.09
C GLY A 366 -3.67 35.16 -20.79
N ARG A 367 -4.66 34.69 -20.05
CA ARG A 367 -5.82 35.47 -19.62
C ARG A 367 -5.68 35.83 -18.15
N LEU A 368 -5.80 37.12 -17.87
CA LEU A 368 -5.90 37.67 -16.53
C LEU A 368 -7.34 38.11 -16.29
N ASP A 369 -7.99 37.57 -15.27
CA ASP A 369 -9.32 38.00 -14.87
C ASP A 369 -9.23 39.21 -13.95
N SER A 370 -10.14 40.19 -14.12
CA SER A 370 -10.12 41.47 -13.41
C SER A 370 -10.23 41.32 -11.88
N GLU A 371 -10.85 40.24 -11.41
CA GLU A 371 -10.93 39.94 -9.97
C GLU A 371 -9.56 39.54 -9.36
N GLN A 372 -8.61 39.12 -10.20
CA GLN A 372 -7.27 38.68 -9.79
C GLN A 372 -6.28 39.86 -9.71
N ILE A 373 -6.62 41.01 -10.30
CA ILE A 373 -5.75 42.20 -10.32
C ILE A 373 -6.33 43.25 -9.42
N GLN A 374 -5.90 43.26 -8.16
CA GLN A 374 -6.11 44.43 -7.29
C GLN A 374 -5.03 45.46 -7.57
N VAL A 375 -5.39 46.61 -8.15
CA VAL A 375 -4.46 47.70 -8.46
C VAL A 375 -3.73 48.12 -7.21
N GLY A 376 -2.40 47.98 -7.23
CA GLY A 376 -1.50 48.40 -6.13
C GLY A 376 -1.15 47.33 -5.10
N ALA A 377 -1.84 46.16 -5.10
CA ALA A 377 -1.59 45.04 -4.17
C ALA A 377 -1.02 43.79 -4.85
N THR A 378 -1.20 43.62 -6.16
CA THR A 378 -0.79 42.41 -6.92
C THR A 378 0.55 42.67 -7.62
N GLN A 379 1.56 41.86 -7.31
CA GLN A 379 2.82 41.84 -8.04
C GLN A 379 2.80 40.76 -9.09
N LEU A 380 3.16 41.07 -10.31
CA LEU A 380 3.22 40.13 -11.44
C LEU A 380 4.66 39.70 -11.69
N PHE A 381 4.87 38.39 -11.85
CA PHE A 381 6.16 37.79 -12.18
C PHE A 381 6.07 36.96 -13.44
N LEU A 382 7.02 37.07 -14.33
CA LEU A 382 7.22 36.19 -15.47
C LEU A 382 8.31 35.18 -15.15
N GLY A 383 7.99 33.87 -15.16
CA GLY A 383 8.98 32.81 -15.04
C GLY A 383 9.39 32.30 -16.40
N VAL A 384 10.69 32.29 -16.70
CA VAL A 384 11.25 31.85 -17.99
C VAL A 384 12.27 30.73 -17.77
N THR A 385 12.14 29.67 -18.56
CA THR A 385 13.11 28.57 -18.63
C THR A 385 13.57 28.45 -20.08
N ALA A 386 14.89 28.47 -20.32
CA ALA A 386 15.45 28.28 -21.66
C ALA A 386 16.77 27.52 -21.60
N ALA A 387 17.13 26.85 -22.69
CA ALA A 387 18.39 26.12 -22.85
C ALA A 387 19.53 27.07 -23.24
N MET A 388 19.87 28.03 -22.33
CA MET A 388 20.95 28.98 -22.52
C MET A 388 21.64 29.27 -21.17
N PRO A 389 22.87 29.86 -21.17
CA PRO A 389 23.56 30.23 -19.95
C PRO A 389 22.73 31.22 -19.10
N PRO A 390 22.74 31.11 -17.77
CA PRO A 390 21.96 31.96 -16.87
C PRO A 390 22.17 33.46 -17.05
N ALA A 391 23.41 33.90 -17.20
CA ALA A 391 23.76 35.33 -17.38
C ALA A 391 23.16 35.88 -18.69
N GLU A 392 23.24 35.10 -19.75
CA GLU A 392 22.69 35.50 -21.06
C GLU A 392 21.16 35.56 -21.03
N LEU A 393 20.49 34.61 -20.31
CA LEU A 393 19.04 34.62 -20.17
C LEU A 393 18.54 35.86 -19.42
N VAL A 394 19.22 36.25 -18.35
CA VAL A 394 18.89 37.43 -17.54
C VAL A 394 18.95 38.71 -18.35
N GLU A 395 19.92 38.85 -19.27
CA GLU A 395 20.07 39.98 -20.14
C GLU A 395 19.13 39.94 -21.35
N ALA A 396 18.93 38.76 -21.92
CA ALA A 396 18.15 38.58 -23.14
C ALA A 396 16.64 38.80 -22.93
N VAL A 397 16.08 38.40 -21.79
CA VAL A 397 14.62 38.48 -21.56
C VAL A 397 14.13 39.93 -21.51
N PRO A 398 14.69 40.86 -20.73
CA PRO A 398 14.26 42.25 -20.75
C PRO A 398 14.52 42.96 -22.10
N ALA A 399 15.57 42.59 -22.80
CA ALA A 399 15.94 43.21 -24.08
C ALA A 399 15.06 42.74 -25.25
N ARG A 400 14.72 41.46 -25.29
CA ARG A 400 14.09 40.82 -26.45
C ARG A 400 12.59 40.56 -26.30
N PHE A 401 12.07 40.42 -25.06
CA PHE A 401 10.65 40.14 -24.84
C PHE A 401 9.84 41.43 -24.86
N LYS A 402 8.70 41.40 -25.53
CA LYS A 402 7.72 42.50 -25.54
C LYS A 402 6.46 41.97 -24.83
N LEU A 403 6.05 42.66 -23.78
CA LEU A 403 4.85 42.33 -23.01
C LEU A 403 3.85 43.49 -23.16
N GLY A 404 2.57 43.14 -23.40
CA GLY A 404 1.52 44.15 -23.56
C GLY A 404 0.14 43.49 -23.80
N ALA A 405 -0.88 44.28 -24.08
CA ALA A 405 -2.16 43.80 -24.46
C ALA A 405 -2.09 43.10 -25.84
N PRO A 406 -2.93 42.09 -26.10
CA PRO A 406 -2.89 41.33 -27.37
C PRO A 406 -2.95 42.21 -28.63
N ASP A 407 -3.73 43.29 -28.60
CA ASP A 407 -3.92 44.21 -29.73
C ASP A 407 -2.76 45.18 -29.95
N ASP A 408 -1.85 45.31 -28.97
CA ASP A 408 -0.73 46.25 -28.98
C ASP A 408 0.62 45.59 -29.21
N VAL A 409 0.79 44.31 -28.80
CA VAL A 409 2.10 43.65 -28.89
C VAL A 409 2.71 43.65 -30.28
N ASP A 410 1.89 43.40 -31.33
CA ASP A 410 2.38 43.44 -32.71
C ASP A 410 2.90 44.80 -33.09
N LYS A 411 2.23 45.89 -32.66
CA LYS A 411 2.68 47.25 -32.92
C LYS A 411 3.99 47.57 -32.18
N LEU A 412 4.10 47.08 -30.93
CA LEU A 412 5.33 47.26 -30.10
C LEU A 412 6.52 46.55 -30.77
N VAL A 413 6.29 45.36 -31.34
CA VAL A 413 7.34 44.62 -32.07
C VAL A 413 7.74 45.32 -33.33
N LEU A 414 6.76 45.70 -34.19
CA LEU A 414 7.03 46.36 -35.47
C LEU A 414 7.67 47.71 -35.35
N SER A 415 7.30 48.48 -34.31
CA SER A 415 7.85 49.84 -34.06
C SER A 415 9.07 49.87 -33.17
N ALA A 416 9.57 48.69 -32.75
CA ALA A 416 10.67 48.56 -31.80
C ALA A 416 10.46 49.35 -30.46
N MET A 417 9.20 49.63 -30.09
CA MET A 417 8.88 50.36 -28.88
C MET A 417 9.03 49.45 -27.63
N PRO A 418 9.37 50.04 -26.48
CA PRO A 418 9.37 49.29 -25.24
C PRO A 418 7.95 48.85 -24.90
N GLY A 419 7.76 47.55 -24.56
CA GLY A 419 6.54 47.08 -23.92
C GLY A 419 6.57 47.34 -22.41
N VAL A 420 5.71 46.65 -21.68
CA VAL A 420 5.74 46.63 -20.20
C VAL A 420 7.13 46.19 -19.75
N LYS A 421 7.69 46.89 -18.77
CA LYS A 421 9.09 46.72 -18.34
C LYS A 421 9.25 45.41 -17.58
N LEU A 422 10.24 44.61 -17.96
CA LEU A 422 10.66 43.38 -17.28
C LEU A 422 11.96 43.63 -16.54
N VAL A 423 11.99 43.36 -15.24
CA VAL A 423 13.20 43.51 -14.39
C VAL A 423 13.54 42.19 -13.74
N HIS A 424 14.77 41.73 -13.89
CA HIS A 424 15.21 40.48 -13.26
C HIS A 424 15.02 40.52 -11.75
N ALA A 425 14.35 39.51 -11.19
CA ALA A 425 14.09 39.34 -9.77
C ALA A 425 14.92 38.17 -9.24
N PRO A 426 16.13 38.39 -8.71
CA PRO A 426 16.98 37.32 -8.18
C PRO A 426 16.37 36.64 -6.94
N GLN A 427 15.49 37.35 -6.25
CA GLN A 427 14.67 36.82 -5.16
C GLN A 427 13.21 37.13 -5.44
N VAL A 428 12.37 36.11 -5.36
CA VAL A 428 10.91 36.23 -5.46
C VAL A 428 10.30 36.09 -4.06
N PRO A 429 9.10 36.66 -3.82
CA PRO A 429 8.38 36.41 -2.57
C PRO A 429 8.23 34.94 -2.28
N ALA A 430 8.24 34.55 -0.99
CA ALA A 430 8.13 33.14 -0.54
C ALA A 430 6.86 32.44 -1.06
N ALA A 431 5.85 33.19 -1.49
CA ALA A 431 4.64 32.67 -2.10
C ALA A 431 4.85 32.13 -3.51
N VAL A 432 5.85 32.60 -4.25
CA VAL A 432 6.13 32.18 -5.63
C VAL A 432 7.02 30.94 -5.61
N PRO A 433 6.59 29.78 -6.18
CA PRO A 433 7.40 28.57 -6.18
C PRO A 433 8.65 28.75 -7.06
N VAL A 434 9.81 28.59 -6.48
CA VAL A 434 11.09 28.62 -7.21
C VAL A 434 11.32 27.25 -7.85
N ARG A 435 11.40 27.21 -9.19
CA ARG A 435 11.70 25.98 -9.96
C ARG A 435 13.18 25.97 -10.37
N PRO A 436 13.87 24.84 -10.29
CA PRO A 436 15.23 24.72 -10.81
C PRO A 436 15.32 25.11 -12.28
N GLY A 437 16.27 25.97 -12.62
CA GLY A 437 16.47 26.45 -14.01
C GLY A 437 15.45 27.46 -14.51
N CYS A 438 14.54 27.96 -13.66
CA CYS A 438 13.59 29.03 -13.98
C CYS A 438 14.09 30.38 -13.40
N TYR A 439 14.11 31.40 -14.23
CA TYR A 439 14.48 32.77 -13.87
C TYR A 439 13.24 33.66 -13.86
N TYR A 440 13.13 34.50 -12.84
CA TYR A 440 11.93 35.29 -12.61
C TYR A 440 12.19 36.77 -12.91
N PHE A 441 11.21 37.42 -13.51
CA PHE A 441 11.23 38.82 -13.87
C PHE A 441 9.96 39.48 -13.33
N THR A 442 10.12 40.60 -12.61
CA THR A 442 9.01 41.48 -12.21
C THR A 442 8.45 42.17 -13.42
N ILE A 443 7.14 42.27 -13.52
CA ILE A 443 6.43 43.05 -14.52
C ILE A 443 6.07 44.41 -13.89
N GLU A 444 6.71 45.46 -14.35
CA GLU A 444 6.45 46.84 -13.89
C GLU A 444 5.52 47.50 -14.92
N PRO A 445 4.26 47.91 -14.51
CA PRO A 445 3.31 48.53 -15.40
C PRO A 445 3.72 49.90 -15.89
#